data_4a7a9aba73e02a29447c76074c204370
#
_entry.id   4a7a9aba73e02a29447c76074c204370
#
_cell.length_a   1.000
_cell.length_b   1.000
_cell.length_c   1.000
_cell.angle_alpha   90.00
_cell.angle_beta   90.00
_cell.angle_gamma   90.00
#
_symmetry.space_group_name_H-M   'P 1'
#
loop_
_entity.id
_entity.type
_entity.pdbx_description
1 polymer ?
#
loop_
_entity_poly.entity_id
_entity_poly.type
_entity_poly.pdbx_seq_one_letter_code
_entity_poly.pdbx_strand_id
1 'polypeptide(L)'
;MALSRAYLCTREIASDEFERLKKQGLLNPNLKPMPYGEMIAIPVIEGEIELDFDIVQKTNPHDKLEKLLDNPPQRWEKLGDLVIFQEGTDTSGWPLEEVAEALGANRIAIQGEIDPGMKRQSQMKLIHGEDGWVIHKENFVEYEFDATAVMFSSGNVTERGRMGTIDCEGEVIVDAFCGIGYYTLQFLVRGGASHVHACEINPDSISALEKGLIRNNVAEKCTIHPGDNRVTMRGLKGIADRVILGLIPSSMNAWGSAIGCLKPSGGTIHVHMNVHEDEIEEWVGKTTEWFATVSGKNATALHLEDVKQYCPHIRHVVLDLRID
;
A
#
# COMPACT_ATOMS: atom_id res chain seq x y z
N MET A 1 11.95 7.78 -32.91
CA MET A 1 11.85 9.19 -32.46
C MET A 1 10.71 9.84 -33.21
N ALA A 2 10.05 10.79 -32.60
CA ALA A 2 8.98 11.56 -33.24
C ALA A 2 9.05 13.02 -32.78
N LEU A 3 8.81 13.94 -33.72
CA LEU A 3 8.84 15.38 -33.50
C LEU A 3 7.65 15.80 -32.61
N SER A 4 7.92 16.56 -31.56
CA SER A 4 6.88 17.12 -30.68
C SER A 4 7.34 18.44 -30.08
N ARG A 5 6.38 19.26 -29.65
CA ARG A 5 6.65 20.43 -28.82
C ARG A 5 7.23 20.01 -27.47
N ALA A 6 8.08 20.82 -26.89
CA ALA A 6 8.77 20.58 -25.63
C ALA A 6 8.46 21.67 -24.60
N TYR A 7 8.21 21.28 -23.39
CA TYR A 7 8.28 22.10 -22.18
C TYR A 7 9.60 21.83 -21.47
N LEU A 8 10.39 22.87 -21.24
CA LEU A 8 11.69 22.72 -20.57
C LEU A 8 11.58 23.12 -19.11
N CYS A 9 12.10 22.27 -18.22
CA CYS A 9 12.19 22.54 -16.79
C CYS A 9 13.49 22.00 -16.20
N THR A 10 13.86 22.46 -14.99
CA THR A 10 15.02 21.91 -14.29
C THR A 10 14.74 20.47 -13.84
N ARG A 11 15.81 19.69 -13.59
CA ARG A 11 15.69 18.30 -13.15
C ARG A 11 14.96 18.18 -11.81
N GLU A 12 15.09 19.17 -10.94
CA GLU A 12 14.51 19.18 -9.60
C GLU A 12 12.98 19.19 -9.63
N ILE A 13 12.38 19.93 -10.57
CA ILE A 13 10.91 20.05 -10.67
C ILE A 13 10.29 19.21 -11.78
N ALA A 14 11.09 18.44 -12.51
CA ALA A 14 10.62 17.74 -13.71
C ALA A 14 9.48 16.75 -13.44
N SER A 15 9.51 16.05 -12.30
CA SER A 15 8.43 15.13 -11.91
C SER A 15 7.12 15.86 -11.62
N ASP A 16 7.18 16.98 -10.90
CA ASP A 16 6.01 17.78 -10.54
C ASP A 16 5.39 18.44 -11.77
N GLU A 17 6.23 18.99 -12.66
CA GLU A 17 5.80 19.58 -13.91
C GLU A 17 5.19 18.53 -14.85
N PHE A 18 5.75 17.32 -14.91
CA PHE A 18 5.18 16.23 -15.68
C PHE A 18 3.76 15.88 -15.19
N GLU A 19 3.56 15.71 -13.88
CA GLU A 19 2.23 15.43 -13.33
C GLU A 19 1.27 16.61 -13.48
N ARG A 20 1.74 17.84 -13.37
CA ARG A 20 0.93 19.04 -13.64
C ARG A 20 0.44 19.07 -15.08
N LEU A 21 1.35 18.90 -16.06
CA LEU A 21 1.04 18.89 -17.49
C LEU A 21 0.10 17.73 -17.85
N LYS A 22 0.27 16.56 -17.22
CA LYS A 22 -0.59 15.41 -17.38
C LYS A 22 -2.03 15.69 -16.91
N LYS A 23 -2.19 16.30 -15.73
CA LYS A 23 -3.50 16.71 -15.20
C LYS A 23 -4.20 17.74 -16.08
N GLN A 24 -3.44 18.59 -16.73
CA GLN A 24 -3.95 19.61 -17.66
C GLN A 24 -4.24 19.08 -19.08
N GLY A 25 -3.92 17.80 -19.36
CA GLY A 25 -4.08 17.21 -20.69
C GLY A 25 -3.12 17.77 -21.75
N LEU A 26 -2.01 18.38 -21.33
CA LEU A 26 -1.04 19.02 -22.22
C LEU A 26 0.12 18.11 -22.63
N LEU A 27 0.25 16.91 -22.04
CA LEU A 27 1.30 15.95 -22.42
C LEU A 27 1.02 15.29 -23.77
N ASN A 28 2.10 15.01 -24.50
CA ASN A 28 2.07 14.00 -25.55
C ASN A 28 2.40 12.61 -24.94
N PRO A 29 1.39 11.77 -24.65
CA PRO A 29 1.57 10.55 -23.83
C PRO A 29 2.34 9.43 -24.55
N ASN A 30 2.60 9.59 -25.84
CA ASN A 30 3.30 8.61 -26.67
C ASN A 30 4.80 8.85 -26.75
N LEU A 31 5.30 9.90 -26.11
CA LEU A 31 6.70 10.30 -26.15
C LEU A 31 7.30 10.34 -24.74
N LYS A 32 8.61 10.05 -24.65
CA LYS A 32 9.34 10.05 -23.37
C LYS A 32 10.00 11.38 -23.10
N PRO A 33 9.90 11.94 -21.88
CA PRO A 33 10.80 13.02 -21.46
C PRO A 33 12.26 12.64 -21.66
N MET A 34 13.09 13.61 -22.03
CA MET A 34 14.52 13.38 -22.26
C MET A 34 15.40 14.50 -21.68
N PRO A 35 16.66 14.21 -21.36
CA PRO A 35 17.63 15.25 -21.02
C PRO A 35 17.85 16.24 -22.19
N TYR A 36 17.89 17.52 -21.87
CA TYR A 36 18.20 18.60 -22.81
C TYR A 36 19.19 19.58 -22.15
N GLY A 37 20.47 19.33 -22.32
CA GLY A 37 21.51 20.03 -21.57
C GLY A 37 21.37 19.79 -20.05
N GLU A 38 21.28 20.86 -19.28
CA GLU A 38 21.06 20.80 -17.82
C GLU A 38 19.57 20.67 -17.45
N MET A 39 18.68 20.74 -18.41
CA MET A 39 17.22 20.68 -18.24
C MET A 39 16.65 19.32 -18.62
N ILE A 40 15.37 19.15 -18.39
CA ILE A 40 14.54 18.04 -18.90
C ILE A 40 13.55 18.65 -19.91
N ALA A 41 13.48 18.05 -21.09
CA ALA A 41 12.47 18.33 -22.10
C ALA A 41 11.29 17.34 -21.90
N ILE A 42 10.10 17.87 -21.63
CA ILE A 42 8.86 17.11 -21.49
C ILE A 42 8.06 17.29 -22.78
N PRO A 43 7.67 16.20 -23.48
CA PRO A 43 6.90 16.29 -24.71
C PRO A 43 5.47 16.76 -24.43
N VAL A 44 5.05 17.85 -25.09
CA VAL A 44 3.76 18.49 -24.92
C VAL A 44 3.05 18.67 -26.26
N ILE A 45 1.73 18.88 -26.26
CA ILE A 45 0.95 19.14 -27.48
C ILE A 45 1.10 20.59 -27.95
N GLU A 46 1.40 21.50 -27.02
CA GLU A 46 1.63 22.94 -27.30
C GLU A 46 2.90 23.41 -26.59
N GLY A 47 3.81 24.10 -27.29
CA GLY A 47 5.07 24.59 -26.71
C GLY A 47 5.87 25.39 -27.73
N GLU A 48 6.93 26.06 -27.27
CA GLU A 48 7.72 26.97 -28.10
C GLU A 48 8.86 26.28 -28.89
N ILE A 49 9.38 25.17 -28.36
CA ILE A 49 10.51 24.44 -28.91
C ILE A 49 10.02 23.11 -29.47
N GLU A 50 10.55 22.73 -30.63
CA GLU A 50 10.24 21.45 -31.28
C GLU A 50 11.47 20.54 -31.22
N LEU A 51 11.33 19.35 -30.68
CA LEU A 51 12.40 18.39 -30.49
C LEU A 51 11.98 16.99 -30.93
N ASP A 52 12.96 16.16 -31.30
CA ASP A 52 12.77 14.75 -31.59
C ASP A 52 12.80 13.94 -30.28
N PHE A 53 11.69 13.33 -29.92
CA PHE A 53 11.54 12.51 -28.73
C PHE A 53 11.50 11.01 -29.07
N ASP A 54 11.95 10.19 -28.14
CA ASP A 54 11.74 8.75 -28.23
C ASP A 54 10.27 8.39 -28.07
N ILE A 55 9.77 7.55 -28.97
CA ILE A 55 8.42 7.02 -28.89
C ILE A 55 8.34 6.04 -27.70
N VAL A 56 7.34 6.24 -26.84
CA VAL A 56 6.99 5.23 -25.86
C VAL A 56 6.39 4.05 -26.63
N GLN A 57 7.18 3.05 -26.93
CA GLN A 57 6.64 1.76 -27.36
C GLN A 57 5.92 1.13 -26.16
N LYS A 58 4.63 1.41 -26.02
CA LYS A 58 3.75 0.62 -25.15
C LYS A 58 3.50 -0.71 -25.86
N THR A 59 4.47 -1.60 -25.83
CA THR A 59 4.19 -2.98 -26.14
C THR A 59 3.29 -3.53 -25.06
N ASN A 60 2.07 -3.90 -25.43
CA ASN A 60 1.14 -4.53 -24.50
C ASN A 60 1.80 -5.82 -23.96
N PRO A 61 1.89 -6.03 -22.64
CA PRO A 61 2.45 -7.25 -22.09
C PRO A 61 1.76 -8.51 -22.57
N HIS A 62 0.44 -8.47 -22.86
CA HIS A 62 -0.29 -9.60 -23.46
C HIS A 62 0.24 -9.96 -24.86
N ASP A 63 0.47 -8.96 -25.73
CA ASP A 63 1.02 -9.20 -27.09
C ASP A 63 2.41 -9.83 -27.06
N LYS A 64 3.18 -9.58 -26.00
CA LYS A 64 4.49 -10.21 -25.79
C LYS A 64 4.32 -11.67 -25.35
N LEU A 65 3.39 -11.92 -24.41
CA LEU A 65 3.12 -13.28 -23.93
C LEU A 65 2.52 -14.18 -25.03
N GLU A 66 1.64 -13.66 -25.89
CA GLU A 66 1.07 -14.38 -27.03
C GLU A 66 2.13 -14.87 -28.04
N LYS A 67 3.29 -14.21 -28.07
CA LYS A 67 4.42 -14.65 -28.92
C LYS A 67 5.25 -15.75 -28.29
N LEU A 68 5.16 -15.92 -26.98
CA LEU A 68 5.96 -16.87 -26.20
C LEU A 68 5.16 -18.12 -25.80
N LEU A 69 3.84 -17.96 -25.65
CA LEU A 69 2.96 -18.98 -25.06
C LEU A 69 1.74 -19.20 -25.95
N ASP A 70 1.38 -20.46 -26.18
CA ASP A 70 0.19 -20.82 -26.95
C ASP A 70 -1.12 -20.38 -26.25
N ASN A 71 -1.15 -20.44 -24.90
CA ASN A 71 -2.28 -20.03 -24.07
C ASN A 71 -1.80 -19.12 -22.93
N PRO A 72 -1.54 -17.84 -23.20
CA PRO A 72 -1.05 -16.92 -22.17
C PRO A 72 -2.13 -16.64 -21.12
N PRO A 73 -1.75 -16.50 -19.83
CA PRO A 73 -2.68 -16.13 -18.78
C PRO A 73 -3.23 -14.73 -19.02
N GLN A 74 -4.53 -14.56 -18.78
CA GLN A 74 -5.24 -13.29 -18.99
C GLN A 74 -4.99 -12.28 -17.86
N ARG A 75 -4.53 -12.74 -16.68
CA ARG A 75 -4.32 -11.91 -15.49
C ARG A 75 -3.11 -12.37 -14.71
N TRP A 76 -2.41 -11.41 -14.18
CA TRP A 76 -1.32 -11.60 -13.21
C TRP A 76 -1.26 -10.39 -12.30
N GLU A 77 -0.62 -10.56 -11.15
CA GLU A 77 -0.26 -9.48 -10.25
C GLU A 77 1.23 -9.16 -10.41
N LYS A 78 1.62 -7.92 -10.12
CA LYS A 78 3.03 -7.52 -10.13
C LYS A 78 3.38 -6.78 -8.85
N LEU A 79 4.35 -7.32 -8.11
CA LEU A 79 4.92 -6.71 -6.90
C LEU A 79 6.39 -6.40 -7.15
N GLY A 80 6.71 -5.12 -7.36
CA GLY A 80 8.05 -4.73 -7.76
C GLY A 80 8.46 -5.41 -9.08
N ASP A 81 9.48 -6.28 -9.01
CA ASP A 81 10.01 -7.07 -10.12
C ASP A 81 9.58 -8.55 -10.09
N LEU A 82 8.59 -8.90 -9.27
CA LEU A 82 7.96 -10.22 -9.19
C LEU A 82 6.60 -10.19 -9.90
N VAL A 83 6.40 -11.14 -10.82
CA VAL A 83 5.10 -11.45 -11.43
C VAL A 83 4.50 -12.68 -10.75
N ILE A 84 3.22 -12.60 -10.43
CA ILE A 84 2.48 -13.63 -9.72
C ILE A 84 1.30 -14.07 -10.58
N PHE A 85 1.31 -15.33 -11.00
CA PHE A 85 0.18 -15.95 -11.68
C PHE A 85 -0.76 -16.61 -10.66
N GLN A 86 -2.00 -16.79 -11.07
CA GLN A 86 -3.02 -17.41 -10.22
C GLN A 86 -2.70 -18.89 -9.96
N GLU A 87 -3.15 -19.39 -8.82
CA GLU A 87 -3.10 -20.80 -8.48
C GLU A 87 -3.76 -21.64 -9.60
N GLY A 88 -3.15 -22.80 -9.92
CA GLY A 88 -3.59 -23.67 -10.99
C GLY A 88 -3.15 -23.24 -12.39
N THR A 89 -2.40 -22.16 -12.57
CA THR A 89 -1.79 -21.83 -13.86
C THR A 89 -0.78 -22.91 -14.25
N ASP A 90 -1.00 -23.57 -15.40
CA ASP A 90 -0.03 -24.53 -15.93
C ASP A 90 1.14 -23.79 -16.59
N THR A 91 2.29 -23.85 -15.94
CA THR A 91 3.53 -23.23 -16.40
C THR A 91 4.52 -24.23 -17.00
N SER A 92 4.07 -25.46 -17.25
CA SER A 92 4.90 -26.52 -17.82
C SER A 92 5.40 -26.14 -19.22
N GLY A 93 6.71 -26.21 -19.42
CA GLY A 93 7.33 -25.88 -20.70
C GLY A 93 7.41 -24.39 -21.04
N TRP A 94 7.05 -23.49 -20.11
CA TRP A 94 7.22 -22.06 -20.35
C TRP A 94 8.70 -21.66 -20.37
N PRO A 95 9.11 -20.77 -21.29
CA PRO A 95 10.41 -20.12 -21.24
C PRO A 95 10.36 -19.02 -20.16
N LEU A 96 10.57 -19.42 -18.88
CA LEU A 96 10.32 -18.55 -17.72
C LEU A 96 11.14 -17.27 -17.71
N GLU A 97 12.39 -17.29 -18.20
CA GLU A 97 13.25 -16.12 -18.30
C GLU A 97 12.66 -15.10 -19.29
N GLU A 98 12.28 -15.54 -20.48
CA GLU A 98 11.68 -14.69 -21.54
C GLU A 98 10.29 -14.18 -21.12
N VAL A 99 9.52 -14.99 -20.40
CA VAL A 99 8.24 -14.56 -19.81
C VAL A 99 8.45 -13.48 -18.77
N ALA A 100 9.43 -13.62 -17.88
CA ALA A 100 9.78 -12.61 -16.90
C ALA A 100 10.20 -11.30 -17.59
N GLU A 101 11.09 -11.37 -18.57
CA GLU A 101 11.54 -10.22 -19.36
C GLU A 101 10.37 -9.54 -20.10
N ALA A 102 9.49 -10.31 -20.74
CA ALA A 102 8.31 -9.80 -21.45
C ALA A 102 7.39 -8.98 -20.53
N LEU A 103 7.29 -9.37 -19.26
CA LEU A 103 6.50 -8.71 -18.23
C LEU A 103 7.29 -7.65 -17.43
N GLY A 104 8.56 -7.43 -17.78
CA GLY A 104 9.45 -6.50 -17.10
C GLY A 104 9.67 -6.89 -15.64
N ALA A 105 9.92 -8.18 -15.39
CA ALA A 105 10.17 -8.77 -14.09
C ALA A 105 11.46 -9.58 -14.11
N ASN A 106 11.97 -9.94 -12.94
CA ASN A 106 13.13 -10.83 -12.77
C ASN A 106 12.72 -12.12 -12.05
N ARG A 107 11.47 -12.18 -11.56
CA ARG A 107 10.95 -13.27 -10.75
C ARG A 107 9.54 -13.64 -11.19
N ILE A 108 9.21 -14.93 -11.10
CA ILE A 108 7.86 -15.44 -11.33
C ILE A 108 7.46 -16.35 -10.17
N ALA A 109 6.24 -16.17 -9.69
CA ALA A 109 5.64 -17.05 -8.70
C ALA A 109 4.23 -17.47 -9.09
N ILE A 110 3.77 -18.54 -8.49
CA ILE A 110 2.37 -18.99 -8.48
C ILE A 110 1.77 -18.61 -7.14
N GLN A 111 0.61 -17.98 -7.17
CA GLN A 111 -0.15 -17.65 -5.97
C GLN A 111 -0.50 -18.94 -5.22
N GLY A 112 -0.29 -18.93 -3.92
CA GLY A 112 -0.74 -19.98 -3.02
C GLY A 112 -1.81 -19.46 -2.07
N GLU A 113 -2.35 -20.36 -1.26
CA GLU A 113 -3.26 -19.97 -0.18
C GLU A 113 -2.55 -19.05 0.84
N ILE A 114 -3.33 -18.30 1.59
CA ILE A 114 -2.83 -17.53 2.74
C ILE A 114 -3.17 -18.33 3.98
N ASP A 115 -2.18 -18.59 4.83
CA ASP A 115 -2.39 -19.23 6.11
C ASP A 115 -3.47 -18.47 6.92
N PRO A 116 -4.58 -19.13 7.32
CA PRO A 116 -5.63 -18.51 8.12
C PRO A 116 -5.18 -18.19 9.55
N GLY A 117 -4.01 -18.65 9.97
CA GLY A 117 -3.42 -18.41 11.29
C GLY A 117 -3.08 -16.94 11.53
N MET A 118 -2.70 -16.61 12.77
CA MET A 118 -2.42 -15.24 13.20
C MET A 118 -1.26 -14.58 12.43
N LYS A 119 -0.33 -15.36 11.91
CA LYS A 119 0.82 -14.86 11.16
C LYS A 119 0.52 -14.54 9.69
N ARG A 120 -0.59 -15.07 9.13
CA ARG A 120 -1.03 -14.84 7.75
C ARG A 120 0.10 -15.01 6.73
N GLN A 121 0.84 -16.10 6.85
CA GLN A 121 1.97 -16.39 5.96
C GLN A 121 1.46 -16.64 4.53
N SER A 122 2.24 -16.15 3.57
CA SER A 122 2.04 -16.46 2.16
C SER A 122 2.49 -17.90 1.89
N GLN A 123 1.71 -18.64 1.09
CA GLN A 123 2.11 -19.95 0.54
C GLN A 123 2.47 -19.84 -0.94
N MET A 124 2.88 -18.67 -1.37
CA MET A 124 3.31 -18.40 -2.73
C MET A 124 4.52 -19.26 -3.08
N LYS A 125 4.50 -19.86 -4.27
CA LYS A 125 5.60 -20.70 -4.76
C LYS A 125 6.39 -19.95 -5.84
N LEU A 126 7.64 -19.62 -5.54
CA LEU A 126 8.58 -19.10 -6.54
C LEU A 126 8.90 -20.20 -7.55
N ILE A 127 8.77 -19.90 -8.85
CA ILE A 127 9.07 -20.82 -9.96
C ILE A 127 10.22 -20.32 -10.85
N HIS A 128 10.58 -19.03 -10.75
CA HIS A 128 11.72 -18.42 -11.42
C HIS A 128 12.28 -17.29 -10.55
N GLY A 129 13.61 -17.17 -10.48
CA GLY A 129 14.34 -16.22 -9.64
C GLY A 129 14.99 -16.90 -8.43
N GLU A 130 15.80 -16.15 -7.68
CA GLU A 130 16.63 -16.68 -6.59
C GLU A 130 15.92 -16.63 -5.23
N ASP A 131 15.11 -15.60 -5.00
CA ASP A 131 14.39 -15.35 -3.73
C ASP A 131 13.05 -14.62 -3.98
N GLY A 132 12.27 -14.46 -2.91
CA GLY A 132 10.98 -13.75 -2.95
C GLY A 132 11.08 -12.26 -2.57
N TRP A 133 12.27 -11.72 -2.31
CA TRP A 133 12.44 -10.34 -1.89
C TRP A 133 12.15 -9.35 -3.00
N VAL A 134 11.22 -8.45 -2.76
CA VAL A 134 10.79 -7.43 -3.72
C VAL A 134 10.83 -6.04 -3.09
N ILE A 135 11.01 -5.05 -3.94
CA ILE A 135 10.80 -3.65 -3.60
C ILE A 135 9.58 -3.19 -4.39
N HIS A 136 8.47 -3.01 -3.67
CA HIS A 136 7.22 -2.54 -4.25
C HIS A 136 6.99 -1.08 -3.89
N LYS A 137 6.80 -0.24 -4.90
CA LYS A 137 6.53 1.19 -4.74
C LYS A 137 5.06 1.49 -4.97
N GLU A 138 4.42 2.07 -3.96
CA GLU A 138 3.01 2.41 -4.00
C GLU A 138 2.75 3.68 -3.19
N ASN A 139 1.95 4.62 -3.73
CA ASN A 139 1.60 5.86 -3.03
C ASN A 139 2.82 6.60 -2.44
N PHE A 140 3.93 6.69 -3.19
CA PHE A 140 5.20 7.33 -2.81
C PHE A 140 5.95 6.64 -1.65
N VAL A 141 5.54 5.45 -1.24
CA VAL A 141 6.19 4.62 -0.22
C VAL A 141 6.80 3.40 -0.87
N GLU A 142 8.00 3.02 -0.43
CA GLU A 142 8.68 1.80 -0.84
C GLU A 142 8.55 0.74 0.25
N TYR A 143 7.95 -0.38 -0.10
CA TYR A 143 7.84 -1.58 0.74
C TYR A 143 8.89 -2.60 0.28
N GLU A 144 9.75 -3.05 1.20
CA GLU A 144 10.72 -4.12 0.90
C GLU A 144 10.35 -5.35 1.74
N PHE A 145 10.00 -6.45 1.09
CA PHE A 145 9.52 -7.65 1.77
C PHE A 145 9.74 -8.90 0.93
N ASP A 146 9.77 -10.06 1.60
CA ASP A 146 9.72 -11.37 0.95
C ASP A 146 8.27 -11.76 0.68
N ALA A 147 7.86 -11.72 -0.59
CA ALA A 147 6.49 -12.03 -1.01
C ALA A 147 6.12 -13.50 -0.80
N THR A 148 7.11 -14.40 -0.64
CA THR A 148 6.86 -15.81 -0.32
C THR A 148 6.62 -16.05 1.16
N ALA A 149 7.05 -15.13 2.04
CA ALA A 149 6.92 -15.24 3.50
C ALA A 149 5.75 -14.43 4.06
N VAL A 150 5.47 -13.24 3.49
CA VAL A 150 4.42 -12.35 3.99
C VAL A 150 3.37 -12.07 2.92
N MET A 151 2.12 -11.87 3.35
CA MET A 151 1.03 -11.49 2.46
C MET A 151 1.12 -10.00 2.10
N PHE A 152 0.95 -9.67 0.83
CA PHE A 152 0.69 -8.31 0.37
C PHE A 152 -0.70 -8.20 -0.24
N SER A 153 -1.53 -7.29 0.28
CA SER A 153 -2.89 -7.06 -0.23
C SER A 153 -2.89 -5.89 -1.22
N SER A 154 -2.67 -6.16 -2.51
CA SER A 154 -2.74 -5.15 -3.59
C SER A 154 -4.10 -4.44 -3.66
N GLY A 155 -5.19 -5.14 -3.32
CA GLY A 155 -6.54 -4.56 -3.33
C GLY A 155 -6.81 -3.47 -2.28
N ASN A 156 -5.85 -3.17 -1.39
CA ASN A 156 -5.99 -2.11 -0.38
C ASN A 156 -5.21 -0.83 -0.75
N VAL A 157 -4.77 -0.70 -2.01
CA VAL A 157 -3.94 0.44 -2.49
C VAL A 157 -4.61 1.79 -2.24
N THR A 158 -5.92 1.89 -2.46
CA THR A 158 -6.67 3.13 -2.27
C THR A 158 -6.71 3.54 -0.81
N GLU A 159 -6.98 2.58 0.09
CA GLU A 159 -7.03 2.85 1.53
C GLU A 159 -5.65 3.21 2.10
N ARG A 160 -4.60 2.51 1.68
CA ARG A 160 -3.23 2.92 2.04
C ARG A 160 -2.93 4.35 1.56
N GLY A 161 -3.34 4.67 0.34
CA GLY A 161 -3.22 6.03 -0.21
C GLY A 161 -3.97 7.06 0.61
N ARG A 162 -5.23 6.78 0.99
CA ARG A 162 -6.08 7.64 1.82
C ARG A 162 -5.43 7.92 3.18
N MET A 163 -4.96 6.88 3.87
CA MET A 163 -4.27 7.03 5.17
C MET A 163 -3.05 7.94 5.07
N GLY A 164 -2.28 7.85 4.00
CA GLY A 164 -1.14 8.75 3.78
C GLY A 164 -1.51 10.20 3.46
N THR A 165 -2.78 10.51 3.15
CA THR A 165 -3.26 11.89 2.91
C THR A 165 -3.87 12.53 4.15
N ILE A 166 -4.04 11.78 5.23
CA ILE A 166 -4.52 12.32 6.50
C ILE A 166 -3.39 13.15 7.11
N ASP A 167 -3.68 14.41 7.42
CA ASP A 167 -2.74 15.26 8.15
C ASP A 167 -2.58 14.75 9.59
N CYS A 168 -1.39 14.26 9.89
CA CYS A 168 -0.99 13.72 11.19
C CYS A 168 0.25 14.45 11.71
N GLU A 169 0.50 15.69 11.27
CA GLU A 169 1.69 16.45 11.65
C GLU A 169 1.83 16.53 13.18
N GLY A 170 2.95 16.03 13.66
CA GLY A 170 3.26 16.01 15.10
C GLY A 170 2.54 14.93 15.91
N GLU A 171 1.63 14.13 15.33
CA GLU A 171 0.91 13.07 16.05
C GLU A 171 1.83 11.90 16.43
N VAL A 172 1.53 11.28 17.57
CA VAL A 172 2.02 9.95 17.96
C VAL A 172 0.94 8.92 17.65
N ILE A 173 1.28 7.93 16.86
CA ILE A 173 0.34 6.92 16.35
C ILE A 173 0.68 5.55 16.93
N VAL A 174 -0.34 4.75 17.24
CA VAL A 174 -0.20 3.31 17.53
C VAL A 174 -0.84 2.52 16.39
N ASP A 175 -0.04 1.75 15.67
CA ASP A 175 -0.51 0.79 14.68
C ASP A 175 -0.56 -0.60 15.33
N ALA A 176 -1.77 -1.07 15.65
CA ALA A 176 -1.98 -2.28 16.43
C ALA A 176 -1.73 -3.58 15.63
N PHE A 177 -1.66 -3.51 14.31
CA PHE A 177 -1.51 -4.64 13.39
C PHE A 177 -0.71 -4.22 12.16
N CYS A 178 0.52 -3.73 12.37
CA CYS A 178 1.23 -2.99 11.33
C CYS A 178 1.66 -3.84 10.13
N GLY A 179 1.79 -5.17 10.28
CA GLY A 179 2.30 -6.02 9.21
C GLY A 179 3.68 -5.54 8.75
N ILE A 180 3.88 -5.42 7.46
CA ILE A 180 5.08 -4.86 6.85
C ILE A 180 5.12 -3.32 6.86
N GLY A 181 4.24 -2.69 7.62
CA GLY A 181 4.11 -1.23 7.69
C GLY A 181 3.10 -0.63 6.72
N TYR A 182 2.01 -1.34 6.42
CA TYR A 182 1.02 -0.90 5.42
C TYR A 182 0.52 0.52 5.65
N TYR A 183 0.19 0.88 6.88
CA TYR A 183 -0.25 2.22 7.28
C TYR A 183 0.85 3.00 7.99
N THR A 184 1.67 2.33 8.80
CA THR A 184 2.82 2.91 9.50
C THR A 184 3.70 3.74 8.55
N LEU A 185 4.11 3.17 7.41
CA LEU A 185 4.96 3.88 6.44
C LEU A 185 4.21 5.04 5.77
N GLN A 186 2.92 4.92 5.50
CA GLN A 186 2.11 5.99 4.92
C GLN A 186 2.04 7.21 5.86
N PHE A 187 1.80 6.99 7.17
CA PHE A 187 1.75 8.06 8.16
C PHE A 187 3.11 8.74 8.35
N LEU A 188 4.20 7.96 8.35
CA LEU A 188 5.55 8.51 8.54
C LEU A 188 6.07 9.27 7.33
N VAL A 189 5.81 8.77 6.12
CA VAL A 189 6.36 9.33 4.86
C VAL A 189 5.51 10.49 4.33
N ARG A 190 4.18 10.38 4.47
CA ARG A 190 3.24 11.30 3.83
C ARG A 190 2.36 12.06 4.81
N GLY A 191 1.94 11.41 5.90
CA GLY A 191 1.02 11.98 6.87
C GLY A 191 1.67 12.95 7.86
N GLY A 192 3.01 13.03 7.94
CA GLY A 192 3.72 13.94 8.85
C GLY A 192 3.77 13.47 10.30
N ALA A 193 3.42 12.21 10.61
CA ALA A 193 3.45 11.69 11.96
C ALA A 193 4.84 11.87 12.61
N SER A 194 4.87 12.33 13.86
CA SER A 194 6.12 12.51 14.60
C SER A 194 6.72 11.18 15.03
N HIS A 195 5.87 10.22 15.39
CA HIS A 195 6.30 8.87 15.80
C HIS A 195 5.18 7.84 15.62
N VAL A 196 5.55 6.61 15.23
CA VAL A 196 4.64 5.47 15.19
C VAL A 196 5.15 4.35 16.09
N HIS A 197 4.29 3.86 16.98
CA HIS A 197 4.48 2.61 17.71
C HIS A 197 3.78 1.48 16.94
N ALA A 198 4.56 0.61 16.30
CA ALA A 198 4.09 -0.45 15.40
C ALA A 198 4.10 -1.81 16.11
N CYS A 199 2.93 -2.43 16.31
CA CYS A 199 2.80 -3.74 16.95
C CYS A 199 2.64 -4.84 15.87
N GLU A 200 3.46 -5.89 15.94
CA GLU A 200 3.41 -7.00 14.99
C GLU A 200 3.87 -8.32 15.65
N ILE A 201 3.19 -9.41 15.34
CA ILE A 201 3.48 -10.74 15.89
C ILE A 201 4.32 -11.60 14.94
N ASN A 202 4.25 -11.33 13.63
CA ASN A 202 4.96 -12.10 12.62
C ASN A 202 6.40 -11.57 12.44
N PRO A 203 7.45 -12.37 12.76
CA PRO A 203 8.83 -11.91 12.63
C PRO A 203 9.24 -11.59 11.18
N ASP A 204 8.65 -12.26 10.19
CA ASP A 204 8.94 -11.97 8.77
C ASP A 204 8.38 -10.59 8.37
N SER A 205 7.19 -10.24 8.88
CA SER A 205 6.61 -8.90 8.69
C SER A 205 7.41 -7.83 9.41
N ILE A 206 7.93 -8.12 10.61
CA ILE A 206 8.82 -7.20 11.36
C ILE A 206 10.08 -6.92 10.56
N SER A 207 10.74 -7.96 10.04
CA SER A 207 11.94 -7.80 9.20
C SER A 207 11.66 -6.97 7.95
N ALA A 208 10.51 -7.16 7.32
CA ALA A 208 10.08 -6.35 6.17
C ALA A 208 9.82 -4.89 6.57
N LEU A 209 9.16 -4.65 7.71
CA LEU A 209 8.95 -3.29 8.22
C LEU A 209 10.27 -2.57 8.49
N GLU A 210 11.25 -3.23 9.15
CA GLU A 210 12.57 -2.65 9.41
C GLU A 210 13.26 -2.19 8.11
N LYS A 211 13.21 -3.01 7.06
CA LYS A 211 13.74 -2.66 5.75
C LYS A 211 12.98 -1.51 5.11
N GLY A 212 11.64 -1.54 5.18
CA GLY A 212 10.79 -0.46 4.68
C GLY A 212 11.08 0.89 5.37
N LEU A 213 11.27 0.89 6.69
CA LEU A 213 11.60 2.09 7.46
C LEU A 213 12.96 2.69 7.03
N ILE A 214 13.98 1.84 6.85
CA ILE A 214 15.31 2.26 6.36
C ILE A 214 15.20 2.84 4.96
N ARG A 215 14.50 2.14 4.06
CA ARG A 215 14.36 2.54 2.65
C ARG A 215 13.68 3.89 2.47
N ASN A 216 12.71 4.19 3.32
CA ASN A 216 11.99 5.47 3.30
C ASN A 216 12.64 6.55 4.20
N ASN A 217 13.79 6.29 4.82
CA ASN A 217 14.52 7.23 5.71
C ASN A 217 13.68 7.71 6.91
N VAL A 218 12.90 6.81 7.53
CA VAL A 218 12.01 7.13 8.67
C VAL A 218 12.22 6.19 9.87
N ALA A 219 13.34 5.48 9.93
CA ALA A 219 13.60 4.46 10.96
C ALA A 219 13.58 5.02 12.39
N GLU A 220 14.12 6.21 12.60
CA GLU A 220 14.14 6.87 13.91
C GLU A 220 12.75 7.36 14.37
N LYS A 221 11.76 7.40 13.48
CA LYS A 221 10.39 7.80 13.79
C LYS A 221 9.47 6.62 14.08
N CYS A 222 10.00 5.40 14.22
CA CYS A 222 9.22 4.22 14.52
C CYS A 222 9.82 3.39 15.65
N THR A 223 8.96 2.93 16.55
CA THR A 223 9.32 1.90 17.54
C THR A 223 8.50 0.65 17.26
N ILE A 224 9.17 -0.44 16.91
CA ILE A 224 8.53 -1.73 16.68
C ILE A 224 8.34 -2.44 18.02
N HIS A 225 7.15 -3.01 18.25
CA HIS A 225 6.78 -3.79 19.41
C HIS A 225 6.48 -5.24 18.99
N PRO A 226 7.49 -6.13 18.97
CA PRO A 226 7.31 -7.52 18.59
C PRO A 226 6.42 -8.28 19.56
N GLY A 227 5.44 -9.03 19.05
CA GLY A 227 4.59 -9.90 19.81
C GLY A 227 3.10 -9.59 19.72
N ASP A 228 2.34 -10.26 20.58
CA ASP A 228 0.89 -10.11 20.64
C ASP A 228 0.51 -8.68 21.09
N ASN A 229 -0.26 -7.96 20.28
CA ASN A 229 -0.66 -6.59 20.57
C ASN A 229 -1.47 -6.45 21.88
N ARG A 230 -2.18 -7.50 22.31
CA ARG A 230 -2.88 -7.52 23.60
C ARG A 230 -1.91 -7.39 24.79
N VAL A 231 -0.64 -7.69 24.55
CA VAL A 231 0.44 -7.54 25.55
C VAL A 231 1.23 -6.26 25.30
N THR A 232 1.69 -6.05 24.07
CA THR A 232 2.57 -4.94 23.72
C THR A 232 1.89 -3.57 23.90
N MET A 233 0.61 -3.43 23.56
CA MET A 233 -0.15 -2.20 23.74
C MET A 233 -0.35 -1.81 25.22
N ARG A 234 -0.16 -2.72 26.17
CA ARG A 234 -0.25 -2.37 27.62
C ARG A 234 0.78 -1.33 28.06
N GLY A 235 1.95 -1.31 27.40
CA GLY A 235 3.00 -0.34 27.63
C GLY A 235 2.76 1.02 26.96
N LEU A 236 1.74 1.14 26.11
CA LEU A 236 1.47 2.31 25.27
C LEU A 236 0.26 3.14 25.76
N LYS A 237 -0.05 3.05 27.06
CA LYS A 237 -1.22 3.74 27.63
C LYS A 237 -1.06 5.25 27.61
N GLY A 238 -2.08 5.93 27.10
CA GLY A 238 -2.22 7.38 27.18
C GLY A 238 -1.24 8.19 26.34
N ILE A 239 -0.61 7.59 25.32
CA ILE A 239 0.42 8.26 24.52
C ILE A 239 -0.05 8.64 23.11
N ALA A 240 -1.09 8.01 22.59
CA ALA A 240 -1.47 8.11 21.20
C ALA A 240 -2.48 9.24 20.93
N ASP A 241 -2.24 9.96 19.86
CA ASP A 241 -3.23 10.85 19.22
C ASP A 241 -4.14 10.06 18.28
N ARG A 242 -3.62 8.95 17.76
CA ARG A 242 -4.30 8.11 16.75
C ARG A 242 -3.98 6.64 16.97
N VAL A 243 -4.96 5.76 16.73
CA VAL A 243 -4.77 4.30 16.75
C VAL A 243 -5.34 3.68 15.47
N ILE A 244 -4.58 2.76 14.86
CA ILE A 244 -4.99 1.99 13.69
C ILE A 244 -5.28 0.56 14.10
N LEU A 245 -6.48 0.09 13.77
CA LEU A 245 -6.96 -1.26 14.00
C LEU A 245 -7.11 -1.98 12.65
N GLY A 246 -6.00 -2.13 11.94
CA GLY A 246 -5.92 -2.56 10.54
C GLY A 246 -6.07 -4.06 10.28
N LEU A 247 -6.79 -4.81 11.13
CA LEU A 247 -7.00 -6.24 10.96
C LEU A 247 -8.41 -6.55 10.47
N ILE A 248 -8.50 -7.38 9.42
CA ILE A 248 -9.74 -8.00 8.93
C ILE A 248 -9.68 -9.53 9.14
N PRO A 249 -10.79 -10.24 9.33
CA PRO A 249 -12.16 -9.75 9.21
C PRO A 249 -12.60 -8.87 10.39
N SER A 250 -11.91 -8.89 11.53
CA SER A 250 -12.29 -8.13 12.72
C SER A 250 -11.08 -7.81 13.59
N SER A 251 -11.05 -6.59 14.11
CA SER A 251 -10.07 -6.10 15.08
C SER A 251 -10.64 -5.98 16.51
N MET A 252 -11.86 -6.47 16.77
CA MET A 252 -12.61 -6.25 18.03
C MET A 252 -11.82 -6.61 19.30
N ASN A 253 -10.98 -7.64 19.24
CA ASN A 253 -10.17 -8.06 20.37
C ASN A 253 -9.16 -6.99 20.86
N ALA A 254 -8.84 -6.01 20.04
CA ALA A 254 -7.91 -4.93 20.35
C ALA A 254 -8.59 -3.60 20.70
N TRP A 255 -9.91 -3.48 20.55
CA TRP A 255 -10.65 -2.21 20.71
C TRP A 255 -10.46 -1.59 22.10
N GLY A 256 -10.59 -2.40 23.17
CA GLY A 256 -10.37 -1.91 24.54
C GLY A 256 -8.93 -1.43 24.78
N SER A 257 -7.95 -2.12 24.21
CA SER A 257 -6.54 -1.69 24.26
C SER A 257 -6.31 -0.40 23.48
N ALA A 258 -6.96 -0.25 22.33
CA ALA A 258 -6.89 0.96 21.51
C ALA A 258 -7.37 2.21 22.27
N ILE A 259 -8.51 2.12 22.95
CA ILE A 259 -8.99 3.19 23.83
C ILE A 259 -7.94 3.51 24.91
N GLY A 260 -7.34 2.48 25.52
CA GLY A 260 -6.32 2.66 26.55
C GLY A 260 -5.04 3.34 26.06
N CYS A 261 -4.72 3.25 24.75
CA CYS A 261 -3.56 3.92 24.15
C CYS A 261 -3.80 5.42 23.93
N LEU A 262 -5.06 5.85 23.73
CA LEU A 262 -5.36 7.25 23.47
C LEU A 262 -4.96 8.14 24.64
N LYS A 263 -4.49 9.34 24.32
CA LYS A 263 -4.24 10.42 25.31
C LYS A 263 -5.49 10.71 26.14
N PRO A 264 -5.32 11.25 27.36
CA PRO A 264 -6.47 11.70 28.15
C PRO A 264 -7.34 12.76 27.43
N SER A 265 -6.75 13.53 26.53
CA SER A 265 -7.45 14.51 25.68
C SER A 265 -8.31 13.86 24.58
N GLY A 266 -8.27 12.54 24.45
CA GLY A 266 -8.93 11.82 23.35
C GLY A 266 -8.01 11.62 22.15
N GLY A 267 -8.59 11.23 21.01
CA GLY A 267 -7.86 10.95 19.78
C GLY A 267 -8.74 10.30 18.72
N THR A 268 -8.13 9.85 17.63
CA THR A 268 -8.83 9.20 16.52
C THR A 268 -8.52 7.70 16.50
N ILE A 269 -9.52 6.87 16.18
CA ILE A 269 -9.34 5.43 15.98
C ILE A 269 -9.86 5.08 14.58
N HIS A 270 -9.06 4.38 13.79
CA HIS A 270 -9.45 3.81 12.51
C HIS A 270 -9.78 2.33 12.68
N VAL A 271 -11.05 1.96 12.51
CA VAL A 271 -11.55 0.61 12.75
C VAL A 271 -11.82 -0.10 11.44
N HIS A 272 -10.97 -1.06 11.08
CA HIS A 272 -11.20 -1.94 9.94
C HIS A 272 -12.10 -3.11 10.31
N MET A 273 -13.08 -3.42 9.46
CA MET A 273 -14.01 -4.53 9.65
C MET A 273 -14.52 -5.06 8.31
N ASN A 274 -14.81 -6.35 8.28
CA ASN A 274 -15.63 -6.94 7.24
C ASN A 274 -17.10 -6.96 7.72
N VAL A 275 -17.99 -6.31 6.96
CA VAL A 275 -19.39 -6.11 7.32
C VAL A 275 -20.28 -6.51 6.17
N HIS A 276 -21.47 -7.11 6.45
CA HIS A 276 -22.47 -7.35 5.43
C HIS A 276 -22.99 -6.02 4.88
N GLU A 277 -23.16 -5.91 3.57
CA GLU A 277 -23.51 -4.63 2.91
C GLU A 277 -24.79 -3.99 3.45
N ASP A 278 -25.78 -4.80 3.82
CA ASP A 278 -27.06 -4.33 4.40
C ASP A 278 -26.96 -3.92 5.88
N GLU A 279 -25.83 -4.25 6.56
CA GLU A 279 -25.64 -4.01 8.00
C GLU A 279 -24.66 -2.87 8.30
N ILE A 280 -24.13 -2.20 7.29
CA ILE A 280 -23.05 -1.20 7.47
C ILE A 280 -23.52 -0.04 8.37
N GLU A 281 -24.71 0.51 8.13
CA GLU A 281 -25.23 1.63 8.94
C GLU A 281 -25.44 1.22 10.41
N GLU A 282 -26.02 0.03 10.63
CA GLU A 282 -26.21 -0.52 11.98
C GLU A 282 -24.89 -0.76 12.68
N TRP A 283 -23.90 -1.32 11.96
CA TRP A 283 -22.57 -1.55 12.48
C TRP A 283 -21.86 -0.26 12.88
N VAL A 284 -21.95 0.82 12.07
CA VAL A 284 -21.42 2.15 12.41
C VAL A 284 -22.02 2.66 13.71
N GLY A 285 -23.35 2.59 13.85
CA GLY A 285 -24.05 3.01 15.07
C GLY A 285 -23.61 2.22 16.31
N LYS A 286 -23.65 0.89 16.22
CA LYS A 286 -23.25 -0.01 17.32
C LYS A 286 -21.78 0.16 17.72
N THR A 287 -20.91 0.34 16.72
CA THR A 287 -19.46 0.53 16.96
C THR A 287 -19.21 1.84 17.67
N THR A 288 -19.83 2.92 17.20
CA THR A 288 -19.70 4.25 17.81
C THR A 288 -20.22 4.24 19.27
N GLU A 289 -21.37 3.64 19.53
CA GLU A 289 -21.96 3.50 20.86
C GLU A 289 -21.07 2.67 21.80
N TRP A 290 -20.48 1.57 21.27
CA TRP A 290 -19.56 0.74 22.05
C TRP A 290 -18.33 1.52 22.49
N PHE A 291 -17.69 2.28 21.57
CA PHE A 291 -16.54 3.10 21.90
C PHE A 291 -16.88 4.22 22.90
N ALA A 292 -18.02 4.86 22.77
CA ALA A 292 -18.50 5.86 23.73
C ALA A 292 -18.69 5.25 25.12
N THR A 293 -19.38 4.09 25.18
CA THR A 293 -19.67 3.41 26.45
C THR A 293 -18.40 2.96 27.18
N VAL A 294 -17.46 2.32 26.45
CA VAL A 294 -16.27 1.74 27.06
C VAL A 294 -15.23 2.82 27.41
N SER A 295 -15.13 3.89 26.63
CA SER A 295 -14.23 5.02 26.95
C SER A 295 -14.79 5.92 28.04
N GLY A 296 -16.10 5.94 28.26
CA GLY A 296 -16.77 6.92 29.10
C GLY A 296 -16.74 8.34 28.55
N LYS A 297 -16.54 8.50 27.25
CA LYS A 297 -16.36 9.75 26.51
C LYS A 297 -17.30 9.81 25.31
N ASN A 298 -17.43 10.99 24.70
CA ASN A 298 -18.09 11.06 23.40
C ASN A 298 -17.32 10.30 22.34
N ALA A 299 -18.05 9.58 21.50
CA ALA A 299 -17.51 9.00 20.27
C ALA A 299 -18.31 9.52 19.08
N THR A 300 -17.62 9.99 18.05
CA THR A 300 -18.22 10.54 16.84
C THR A 300 -17.64 9.86 15.61
N ALA A 301 -18.50 9.32 14.74
CA ALA A 301 -18.11 8.82 13.44
C ALA A 301 -17.76 10.01 12.54
N LEU A 302 -16.49 10.11 12.13
CA LEU A 302 -15.99 11.18 11.28
C LEU A 302 -16.12 10.84 9.81
N HIS A 303 -15.81 9.59 9.45
CA HIS A 303 -15.78 9.12 8.08
C HIS A 303 -15.98 7.60 8.04
N LEU A 304 -16.64 7.14 7.00
CA LEU A 304 -16.77 5.73 6.66
C LEU A 304 -16.23 5.51 5.25
N GLU A 305 -15.18 4.73 5.13
CA GLU A 305 -14.60 4.32 3.85
C GLU A 305 -15.07 2.92 3.47
N ASP A 306 -15.62 2.76 2.28
CA ASP A 306 -15.90 1.46 1.67
C ASP A 306 -14.71 1.07 0.78
N VAL A 307 -13.79 0.29 1.33
CA VAL A 307 -12.50 0.00 0.71
C VAL A 307 -12.65 -0.92 -0.51
N LYS A 308 -13.38 -2.03 -0.33
CA LYS A 308 -13.61 -3.02 -1.40
C LYS A 308 -14.60 -4.09 -1.00
N GLN A 309 -15.11 -4.79 -1.98
CA GLN A 309 -15.79 -6.06 -1.75
C GLN A 309 -14.77 -7.12 -1.30
N TYR A 310 -15.02 -7.77 -0.16
CA TYR A 310 -14.16 -8.83 0.37
C TYR A 310 -14.57 -10.20 -0.17
N CYS A 311 -15.86 -10.49 -0.15
CA CYS A 311 -16.50 -11.62 -0.80
C CYS A 311 -17.96 -11.24 -1.11
N PRO A 312 -18.78 -12.09 -1.76
CA PRO A 312 -20.18 -11.75 -2.03
C PRO A 312 -20.92 -11.24 -0.78
N HIS A 313 -21.54 -10.06 -0.91
CA HIS A 313 -22.28 -9.35 0.15
C HIS A 313 -21.49 -8.88 1.38
N ILE A 314 -20.16 -9.13 1.43
CA ILE A 314 -19.30 -8.65 2.53
C ILE A 314 -18.38 -7.56 2.00
N ARG A 315 -18.43 -6.40 2.66
CA ARG A 315 -17.58 -5.23 2.37
C ARG A 315 -16.46 -5.12 3.42
N HIS A 316 -15.25 -4.78 2.98
CA HIS A 316 -14.22 -4.28 3.87
C HIS A 316 -14.44 -2.78 4.01
N VAL A 317 -14.78 -2.35 5.21
CA VAL A 317 -15.02 -0.95 5.54
C VAL A 317 -14.04 -0.46 6.62
N VAL A 318 -13.83 0.85 6.65
CA VAL A 318 -13.03 1.52 7.69
C VAL A 318 -13.83 2.66 8.27
N LEU A 319 -14.04 2.61 9.58
CA LEU A 319 -14.70 3.67 10.32
C LEU A 319 -13.68 4.52 11.06
N ASP A 320 -13.62 5.80 10.74
CA ASP A 320 -12.80 6.78 11.44
C ASP A 320 -13.63 7.37 12.58
N LEU A 321 -13.22 7.11 13.82
CA LEU A 321 -13.90 7.53 15.04
C LEU A 321 -13.06 8.54 15.81
N ARG A 322 -13.68 9.65 16.22
CA ARG A 322 -13.12 10.58 17.19
C ARG A 322 -13.64 10.23 18.60
N ILE A 323 -12.74 10.17 19.56
CA ILE A 323 -13.01 10.01 21.00
C ILE A 323 -12.54 11.28 21.70
N ASP A 324 -13.47 11.98 22.39
CA ASP A 324 -13.22 13.28 23.04
C ASP A 324 -13.25 13.21 24.55
#